data_4a27c8aaec39b2c0edb0a0c56a6f3f23
#
_entry.id   4a27c8aaec39b2c0edb0a0c56a6f3f23
#
_cell.length_a   1.000
_cell.length_b   1.000
_cell.length_c   1.000
_cell.angle_alpha   90.00
_cell.angle_beta   90.00
_cell.angle_gamma   90.00
#
_symmetry.space_group_name_H-M   'P 1'
#
loop_
_entity.id
_entity.type
_entity.pdbx_description
1 polymer ?
#
loop_
_entity_poly.entity_id
_entity_poly.type
_entity_poly.pdbx_seq_one_letter_code
_entity_poly.pdbx_strand_id
1 'polypeptide(L)'
;LDIYKDEKDLLKTYGQFANQINSDGVLYSKTNVVNQLKLKSGVELKTYGSDDAEVRYGNLKIEDGNFHFDLLIGGKQLKDVKCGLPGIHNVENASVAIALCMELGLSAEDCKKAIATFQGVKRRFDVHIKRKDFIYIDDYAHHPQEIEALLKSVRQMYPNKKITLVFQPHLYSRTRDFGDEFAEVLRKADQTVLLDLYPAREKPIEGIDSFWLASKIDKSSVPVYNKSQLMNYLKDEKVEVLLTVGAGDIDTLVPELISYYE
;
A
#
# COMPACT_ATOMS: atom_id res chain seq x y z
N LEU A 1 -4.55 7.77 14.97
CA LEU A 1 -3.25 8.38 15.34
C LEU A 1 -2.89 7.92 16.75
N ASP A 2 -2.32 6.71 16.90
CA ASP A 2 -2.10 6.09 18.22
C ASP A 2 -1.11 6.85 19.12
N ILE A 3 -0.25 7.70 18.51
CA ILE A 3 0.80 8.46 19.20
C ILE A 3 0.53 9.97 19.13
N TYR A 4 -0.09 10.45 18.07
CA TYR A 4 -0.33 11.87 17.82
C TYR A 4 -1.75 12.26 18.21
N LYS A 5 -1.90 13.42 18.83
CA LYS A 5 -3.22 13.92 19.27
C LYS A 5 -4.14 14.25 18.09
N ASP A 6 -3.56 14.79 17.04
CA ASP A 6 -4.25 15.23 15.82
C ASP A 6 -3.25 15.35 14.65
N GLU A 7 -3.73 15.69 13.47
CA GLU A 7 -2.92 15.92 12.28
C GLU A 7 -1.88 17.04 12.46
N LYS A 8 -2.19 18.08 13.23
CA LYS A 8 -1.25 19.19 13.48
C LYS A 8 -0.05 18.73 14.32
N ASP A 9 -0.29 17.86 15.31
CA ASP A 9 0.77 17.28 16.13
C ASP A 9 1.65 16.34 15.30
N LEU A 10 1.05 15.56 14.40
CA LEU A 10 1.75 14.74 13.42
C LEU A 10 2.66 15.60 12.52
N LEU A 11 2.12 16.63 11.87
CA LEU A 11 2.85 17.54 10.98
C LEU A 11 3.99 18.27 11.71
N LYS A 12 3.74 18.71 12.96
CA LYS A 12 4.78 19.31 13.80
C LYS A 12 5.94 18.35 14.04
N THR A 13 5.64 17.10 14.34
CA THR A 13 6.67 16.08 14.59
C THR A 13 7.47 15.76 13.33
N TYR A 14 6.81 15.63 12.17
CA TYR A 14 7.50 15.49 10.89
C TYR A 14 8.35 16.72 10.54
N GLY A 15 7.87 17.93 10.83
CA GLY A 15 8.66 19.14 10.70
C GLY A 15 9.90 19.15 11.60
N GLN A 16 9.81 18.68 12.85
CA GLN A 16 10.94 18.51 13.74
C GLN A 16 11.94 17.49 13.20
N PHE A 17 11.47 16.37 12.67
CA PHE A 17 12.32 15.35 12.05
C PHE A 17 13.03 15.90 10.81
N ALA A 18 12.34 16.56 9.90
CA ALA A 18 12.94 17.20 8.74
C ALA A 18 14.02 18.25 9.10
N ASN A 19 13.84 18.95 10.22
CA ASN A 19 14.81 19.93 10.70
C ASN A 19 16.06 19.33 11.39
N GLN A 20 16.16 17.98 11.49
CA GLN A 20 17.41 17.32 11.88
C GLN A 20 18.41 17.20 10.72
N ILE A 21 17.98 17.39 9.48
CA ILE A 21 18.85 17.43 8.31
C ILE A 21 19.89 18.54 8.50
N ASN A 22 21.15 18.30 8.15
CA ASN A 22 22.21 19.31 8.20
C ASN A 22 21.87 20.53 7.31
N SER A 23 22.47 21.68 7.59
CA SER A 23 22.20 22.91 6.85
C SER A 23 22.62 22.90 5.38
N ASP A 24 23.41 21.92 4.97
CA ASP A 24 23.85 21.64 3.59
C ASP A 24 23.18 20.38 3.01
N GLY A 25 22.21 19.84 3.70
CA GLY A 25 21.50 18.62 3.30
C GLY A 25 20.30 18.89 2.42
N VAL A 26 19.79 17.83 1.82
CA VAL A 26 18.65 17.86 0.89
C VAL A 26 17.46 17.11 1.48
N LEU A 27 16.28 17.71 1.40
CA LEU A 27 15.01 17.06 1.71
C LEU A 27 14.21 16.84 0.42
N TYR A 28 13.86 15.60 0.13
CA TYR A 28 12.85 15.28 -0.87
C TYR A 28 11.47 15.17 -0.23
N SER A 29 10.51 15.93 -0.71
CA SER A 29 9.14 15.93 -0.19
C SER A 29 8.11 15.90 -1.32
N LYS A 30 6.95 15.28 -1.08
CA LYS A 30 5.83 15.40 -2.00
C LYS A 30 5.35 16.85 -2.08
N THR A 31 4.95 17.28 -3.28
CA THR A 31 4.45 18.64 -3.54
C THR A 31 3.30 19.06 -2.61
N ASN A 32 2.41 18.14 -2.28
CA ASN A 32 1.27 18.42 -1.40
C ASN A 32 1.62 18.51 0.10
N VAL A 33 2.80 18.04 0.50
CA VAL A 33 3.26 18.05 1.90
C VAL A 33 4.19 19.22 2.18
N VAL A 34 4.95 19.65 1.17
CA VAL A 34 6.02 20.65 1.32
C VAL A 34 5.57 21.95 1.95
N ASN A 35 4.39 22.45 1.58
CA ASN A 35 3.84 23.72 2.09
C ASN A 35 3.44 23.66 3.58
N GLN A 36 3.42 22.47 4.15
CA GLN A 36 3.06 22.22 5.55
C GLN A 36 4.31 22.10 6.44
N LEU A 37 5.50 22.01 5.84
CA LEU A 37 6.78 21.86 6.55
C LEU A 37 7.47 23.22 6.70
N LYS A 38 7.84 23.57 7.93
CA LYS A 38 8.71 24.72 8.21
C LYS A 38 10.16 24.24 8.34
N LEU A 39 10.94 24.42 7.29
CA LEU A 39 12.35 24.01 7.27
C LEU A 39 13.26 25.12 7.79
N LYS A 40 14.37 24.72 8.44
CA LYS A 40 15.43 25.64 8.82
C LYS A 40 16.19 26.13 7.58
N SER A 41 16.87 27.27 7.72
CA SER A 41 17.69 27.85 6.66
C SER A 41 18.82 26.89 6.24
N GLY A 42 19.11 26.85 4.93
CA GLY A 42 20.23 26.12 4.35
C GLY A 42 19.90 24.69 3.89
N VAL A 43 18.77 24.10 4.29
CA VAL A 43 18.31 22.81 3.76
C VAL A 43 17.73 23.03 2.36
N GLU A 44 18.28 22.34 1.37
CA GLU A 44 17.74 22.33 0.02
C GLU A 44 16.47 21.47 -0.01
N LEU A 45 15.42 22.00 -0.61
CA LEU A 45 14.14 21.30 -0.76
C LEU A 45 13.94 20.92 -2.20
N LYS A 46 13.75 19.62 -2.46
CA LYS A 46 13.38 19.09 -3.78
C LYS A 46 12.02 18.42 -3.69
N THR A 47 11.17 18.68 -4.68
CA THR A 47 9.82 18.10 -4.74
C THR A 47 9.77 16.88 -5.64
N TYR A 48 8.89 15.92 -5.29
CA TYR A 48 8.59 14.78 -6.15
C TYR A 48 7.09 14.51 -6.26
N GLY A 49 6.67 13.92 -7.36
CA GLY A 49 5.26 13.59 -7.63
C GLY A 49 4.95 13.48 -9.12
N SER A 50 3.66 13.63 -9.49
CA SER A 50 3.21 13.59 -10.88
C SER A 50 3.34 14.93 -11.60
N ASP A 51 2.86 16.01 -10.97
CA ASP A 51 2.76 17.33 -11.61
C ASP A 51 3.67 18.35 -10.91
N ASP A 52 4.16 19.34 -11.65
CA ASP A 52 4.95 20.48 -11.16
C ASP A 52 6.09 20.20 -10.19
N ALA A 53 6.46 18.91 -10.03
CA ALA A 53 7.56 18.50 -9.18
C ALA A 53 8.88 18.53 -9.94
N GLU A 54 9.99 18.74 -9.22
CA GLU A 54 11.35 18.66 -9.79
C GLU A 54 11.71 17.25 -10.23
N VAL A 55 11.24 16.25 -9.47
CA VAL A 55 11.29 14.84 -9.82
C VAL A 55 9.87 14.38 -10.14
N ARG A 56 9.56 14.26 -11.42
CA ARG A 56 8.20 13.90 -11.85
C ARG A 56 8.17 12.72 -12.78
N TYR A 57 7.21 11.82 -12.52
CA TYR A 57 6.91 10.72 -13.41
C TYR A 57 5.77 11.09 -14.38
N GLY A 58 5.75 10.47 -15.54
CA GLY A 58 4.69 10.62 -16.55
C GLY A 58 4.64 9.41 -17.47
N ASN A 59 3.76 9.45 -18.48
CA ASN A 59 3.59 8.38 -19.47
C ASN A 59 3.44 6.98 -18.86
N LEU A 60 2.66 6.90 -17.75
CA LEU A 60 2.45 5.65 -17.03
C LEU A 60 1.72 4.63 -17.89
N LYS A 61 2.30 3.42 -18.02
CA LYS A 61 1.75 2.28 -18.74
C LYS A 61 1.82 1.05 -17.87
N ILE A 62 0.93 0.08 -18.14
CA ILE A 62 0.96 -1.24 -17.53
C ILE A 62 1.15 -2.25 -18.68
N GLU A 63 2.29 -2.91 -18.70
CA GLU A 63 2.65 -3.91 -19.71
C GLU A 63 3.04 -5.21 -18.99
N ASP A 64 2.39 -6.31 -19.35
CA ASP A 64 2.61 -7.64 -18.74
C ASP A 64 2.54 -7.64 -17.18
N GLY A 65 1.64 -6.78 -16.63
CA GLY A 65 1.47 -6.62 -15.19
C GLY A 65 2.64 -5.95 -14.47
N ASN A 66 3.44 -5.16 -15.21
CA ASN A 66 4.46 -4.28 -14.66
C ASN A 66 4.13 -2.83 -15.00
N PHE A 67 4.50 -1.93 -14.10
CA PHE A 67 4.37 -0.49 -14.32
C PHE A 67 5.61 0.04 -15.05
N HIS A 68 5.38 0.77 -16.13
CA HIS A 68 6.40 1.49 -16.90
C HIS A 68 6.09 2.97 -16.88
N PHE A 69 7.09 3.82 -16.75
CA PHE A 69 6.91 5.26 -16.69
C PHE A 69 8.14 6.00 -17.22
N ASP A 70 7.95 7.23 -17.65
CA ASP A 70 9.04 8.15 -17.90
C ASP A 70 9.31 8.96 -16.64
N LEU A 71 10.58 9.30 -16.37
CA LEU A 71 10.99 10.06 -15.22
C LEU A 71 11.80 11.28 -15.65
N LEU A 72 11.42 12.47 -15.19
CA LEU A 72 12.15 13.71 -15.37
C LEU A 72 12.80 14.12 -14.06
N ILE A 73 14.11 14.37 -14.07
CA ILE A 73 14.93 14.79 -12.92
C ILE A 73 15.84 15.93 -13.35
N GLY A 74 15.62 17.14 -12.85
CA GLY A 74 16.51 18.27 -13.14
C GLY A 74 16.73 18.52 -14.64
N GLY A 75 15.70 18.36 -15.46
CA GLY A 75 15.77 18.49 -16.93
C GLY A 75 16.28 17.25 -17.68
N LYS A 76 16.77 16.23 -17.00
CA LYS A 76 17.14 14.93 -17.60
C LYS A 76 15.93 14.00 -17.66
N GLN A 77 15.65 13.44 -18.82
CA GLN A 77 14.56 12.48 -19.02
C GLN A 77 15.11 11.05 -19.08
N LEU A 78 14.59 10.19 -18.21
CA LEU A 78 14.77 8.74 -18.27
C LEU A 78 13.47 8.17 -18.87
N LYS A 79 13.57 7.51 -20.01
CA LYS A 79 12.42 6.89 -20.67
C LYS A 79 12.28 5.44 -20.27
N ASP A 80 11.03 4.97 -20.24
CA ASP A 80 10.66 3.58 -20.05
C ASP A 80 11.34 2.93 -18.83
N VAL A 81 11.13 3.55 -17.68
CA VAL A 81 11.58 2.98 -16.40
C VAL A 81 10.58 1.91 -15.98
N LYS A 82 11.03 0.66 -15.90
CA LYS A 82 10.25 -0.45 -15.37
C LYS A 82 10.27 -0.40 -13.85
N CYS A 83 9.11 -0.34 -13.23
CA CYS A 83 8.96 -0.50 -11.78
C CYS A 83 8.80 -2.00 -11.45
N GLY A 84 9.69 -2.55 -10.63
CA GLY A 84 9.60 -3.95 -10.20
C GLY A 84 8.38 -4.23 -9.30
N LEU A 85 7.80 -3.17 -8.71
CA LEU A 85 6.63 -3.27 -7.86
C LEU A 85 5.42 -2.58 -8.49
N PRO A 86 4.23 -3.16 -8.38
CA PRO A 86 3.00 -2.56 -8.89
C PRO A 86 2.50 -1.43 -7.98
N GLY A 87 1.71 -0.53 -8.59
CA GLY A 87 1.02 0.56 -7.91
C GLY A 87 1.71 1.92 -8.08
N ILE A 88 0.88 2.96 -8.21
CA ILE A 88 1.35 4.34 -8.43
C ILE A 88 2.25 4.82 -7.29
N HIS A 89 1.94 4.45 -6.06
CA HIS A 89 2.79 4.80 -4.91
C HIS A 89 4.20 4.20 -5.00
N ASN A 90 4.35 3.02 -5.62
CA ASN A 90 5.67 2.43 -5.87
C ASN A 90 6.40 3.12 -7.03
N VAL A 91 5.67 3.64 -8.04
CA VAL A 91 6.25 4.52 -9.05
C VAL A 91 6.79 5.80 -8.42
N GLU A 92 6.05 6.41 -7.50
CA GLU A 92 6.51 7.59 -6.76
C GLU A 92 7.75 7.27 -5.91
N ASN A 93 7.73 6.16 -5.16
CA ASN A 93 8.86 5.71 -4.37
C ASN A 93 10.10 5.42 -5.23
N ALA A 94 9.93 4.75 -6.37
CA ALA A 94 10.98 4.49 -7.33
C ALA A 94 11.55 5.78 -7.92
N SER A 95 10.71 6.76 -8.21
CA SER A 95 11.12 8.05 -8.76
C SER A 95 12.05 8.81 -7.82
N VAL A 96 11.69 8.92 -6.54
CA VAL A 96 12.54 9.59 -5.56
C VAL A 96 13.80 8.79 -5.23
N ALA A 97 13.72 7.45 -5.20
CA ALA A 97 14.89 6.60 -4.99
C ALA A 97 15.92 6.75 -6.13
N ILE A 98 15.46 6.76 -7.39
CA ILE A 98 16.32 6.99 -8.55
C ILE A 98 16.96 8.39 -8.45
N ALA A 99 16.18 9.43 -8.14
CA ALA A 99 16.68 10.79 -8.03
C ALA A 99 17.80 10.91 -6.98
N LEU A 100 17.58 10.35 -5.79
CA LEU A 100 18.57 10.28 -4.71
C LEU A 100 19.83 9.54 -5.12
N CYS A 101 19.70 8.36 -5.73
CA CYS A 101 20.85 7.58 -6.18
C CYS A 101 21.67 8.32 -7.25
N MET A 102 21.00 8.98 -8.19
CA MET A 102 21.69 9.77 -9.22
C MET A 102 22.38 11.00 -8.64
N GLU A 103 21.82 11.63 -7.61
CA GLU A 103 22.45 12.73 -6.89
C GLU A 103 23.73 12.26 -6.16
N LEU A 104 23.72 11.04 -5.65
CA LEU A 104 24.88 10.37 -5.05
C LEU A 104 25.90 9.86 -6.08
N GLY A 105 25.69 10.09 -7.38
CA GLY A 105 26.63 9.78 -8.45
C GLY A 105 26.42 8.43 -9.12
N LEU A 106 25.34 7.69 -8.85
CA LEU A 106 25.03 6.45 -9.56
C LEU A 106 24.55 6.75 -10.98
N SER A 107 24.81 5.82 -11.90
CA SER A 107 24.33 5.96 -13.28
C SER A 107 22.81 5.73 -13.37
N ALA A 108 22.15 6.43 -14.29
CA ALA A 108 20.73 6.25 -14.56
C ALA A 108 20.39 4.80 -14.96
N GLU A 109 21.27 4.15 -15.72
CA GLU A 109 21.08 2.77 -16.18
C GLU A 109 21.16 1.77 -15.01
N ASP A 110 22.08 1.96 -14.07
CA ASP A 110 22.17 1.11 -12.89
C ASP A 110 20.96 1.29 -11.99
N CYS A 111 20.49 2.53 -11.81
CA CYS A 111 19.26 2.82 -11.08
C CYS A 111 18.04 2.15 -11.73
N LYS A 112 17.88 2.24 -13.06
CA LYS A 112 16.79 1.56 -13.80
C LYS A 112 16.84 0.05 -13.62
N LYS A 113 18.01 -0.57 -13.74
CA LYS A 113 18.18 -2.03 -13.52
C LYS A 113 17.81 -2.44 -12.10
N ALA A 114 18.28 -1.69 -11.10
CA ALA A 114 18.00 -1.98 -9.70
C ALA A 114 16.50 -1.92 -9.40
N ILE A 115 15.80 -0.87 -9.85
CA ILE A 115 14.36 -0.72 -9.65
C ILE A 115 13.57 -1.81 -10.40
N ALA A 116 13.98 -2.18 -11.60
CA ALA A 116 13.31 -3.22 -12.39
C ALA A 116 13.38 -4.63 -11.74
N THR A 117 14.43 -4.89 -10.96
CA THR A 117 14.68 -6.19 -10.30
C THR A 117 14.36 -6.18 -8.82
N PHE A 118 13.93 -5.05 -8.27
CA PHE A 118 13.58 -4.94 -6.86
C PHE A 118 12.36 -5.79 -6.52
N GLN A 119 12.51 -6.74 -5.60
CA GLN A 119 11.48 -7.71 -5.23
C GLN A 119 10.49 -7.17 -4.18
N GLY A 120 10.70 -5.96 -3.69
CA GLY A 120 9.83 -5.37 -2.68
C GLY A 120 10.17 -5.73 -1.24
N VAL A 121 9.22 -5.48 -0.39
CA VAL A 121 9.25 -5.77 1.05
C VAL A 121 8.10 -6.74 1.33
N LYS A 122 8.36 -7.74 2.14
CA LYS A 122 7.31 -8.70 2.59
C LYS A 122 6.08 -7.93 3.06
N ARG A 123 4.91 -8.44 2.68
CA ARG A 123 3.62 -7.85 3.02
C ARG A 123 3.40 -6.42 2.48
N ARG A 124 4.05 -6.03 1.39
CA ARG A 124 3.82 -4.76 0.67
C ARG A 124 3.60 -5.06 -0.80
N PHE A 125 2.34 -5.32 -1.18
CA PHE A 125 1.97 -5.86 -2.48
C PHE A 125 2.79 -7.11 -2.83
N ASP A 126 2.89 -8.03 -1.87
CA ASP A 126 3.75 -9.21 -1.95
C ASP A 126 3.06 -10.30 -2.79
N VAL A 127 3.53 -10.49 -4.02
CA VAL A 127 2.91 -11.41 -4.98
C VAL A 127 3.51 -12.81 -4.79
N HIS A 128 2.77 -13.68 -4.16
CA HIS A 128 3.19 -15.06 -3.89
C HIS A 128 2.93 -16.01 -5.06
N ILE A 129 1.77 -15.87 -5.72
CA ILE A 129 1.40 -16.69 -6.89
C ILE A 129 0.94 -15.77 -8.01
N LYS A 130 1.52 -15.98 -9.21
CA LYS A 130 1.14 -15.25 -10.42
C LYS A 130 0.95 -16.22 -11.57
N ARG A 131 -0.26 -16.77 -11.71
CA ARG A 131 -0.67 -17.63 -12.82
C ARG A 131 -1.75 -16.95 -13.65
N LYS A 132 -2.03 -17.48 -14.84
CA LYS A 132 -3.07 -16.95 -15.71
C LYS A 132 -4.47 -17.05 -15.09
N ASP A 133 -4.73 -18.12 -14.35
CA ASP A 133 -6.01 -18.46 -13.73
C ASP A 133 -6.12 -17.96 -12.28
N PHE A 134 -4.99 -17.81 -11.56
CA PHE A 134 -4.97 -17.46 -10.15
C PHE A 134 -3.82 -16.55 -9.78
N ILE A 135 -4.11 -15.51 -8.99
CA ILE A 135 -3.14 -14.57 -8.42
C ILE A 135 -3.33 -14.52 -6.91
N TYR A 136 -2.24 -14.59 -6.14
CA TYR A 136 -2.27 -14.39 -4.70
C TYR A 136 -1.33 -13.26 -4.28
N ILE A 137 -1.85 -12.29 -3.54
CA ILE A 137 -1.13 -11.11 -3.04
C ILE A 137 -1.41 -10.96 -1.55
N ASP A 138 -0.35 -10.77 -0.75
CA ASP A 138 -0.43 -10.36 0.65
C ASP A 138 -0.02 -8.91 0.84
N ASP A 139 -0.78 -8.15 1.65
CA ASP A 139 -0.48 -6.75 1.92
C ASP A 139 -0.74 -6.35 3.37
N TYR A 140 0.13 -5.52 3.91
CA TYR A 140 0.06 -5.01 5.27
C TYR A 140 -0.97 -3.89 5.46
N ALA A 141 -1.65 -3.47 4.41
CA ALA A 141 -2.64 -2.39 4.45
C ALA A 141 -3.65 -2.62 5.58
N HIS A 142 -3.84 -1.60 6.40
CA HIS A 142 -4.68 -1.65 7.59
C HIS A 142 -5.40 -0.33 7.87
N HIS A 143 -5.32 0.62 6.95
CA HIS A 143 -6.06 1.87 6.93
C HIS A 143 -6.91 1.93 5.66
N PRO A 144 -8.12 2.54 5.67
CA PRO A 144 -8.99 2.58 4.48
C PRO A 144 -8.30 3.08 3.22
N GLN A 145 -7.50 4.15 3.32
CA GLN A 145 -6.76 4.71 2.18
C GLN A 145 -5.71 3.76 1.60
N GLU A 146 -5.05 2.95 2.46
CA GLU A 146 -4.08 1.95 2.00
C GLU A 146 -4.78 0.80 1.26
N ILE A 147 -5.92 0.33 1.78
CA ILE A 147 -6.73 -0.71 1.14
C ILE A 147 -7.29 -0.20 -0.19
N GLU A 148 -7.71 1.05 -0.26
CA GLU A 148 -8.17 1.66 -1.51
C GLU A 148 -7.07 1.70 -2.58
N ALA A 149 -5.86 2.13 -2.20
CA ALA A 149 -4.72 2.17 -3.10
C ALA A 149 -4.34 0.76 -3.60
N LEU A 150 -4.38 -0.25 -2.72
CA LEU A 150 -4.17 -1.65 -3.06
C LEU A 150 -5.22 -2.14 -4.07
N LEU A 151 -6.51 -2.01 -3.75
CA LEU A 151 -7.61 -2.46 -4.62
C LEU A 151 -7.58 -1.78 -5.99
N LYS A 152 -7.29 -0.47 -6.02
CA LYS A 152 -7.13 0.29 -7.28
C LYS A 152 -5.98 -0.27 -8.12
N SER A 153 -4.84 -0.56 -7.51
CA SER A 153 -3.67 -1.14 -8.20
C SER A 153 -3.97 -2.54 -8.74
N VAL A 154 -4.60 -3.39 -7.92
CA VAL A 154 -4.99 -4.75 -8.34
C VAL A 154 -6.02 -4.71 -9.47
N ARG A 155 -7.01 -3.83 -9.40
CA ARG A 155 -8.02 -3.67 -10.46
C ARG A 155 -7.43 -3.16 -11.77
N GLN A 156 -6.45 -2.26 -11.71
CA GLN A 156 -5.72 -1.80 -12.91
C GLN A 156 -4.91 -2.91 -13.57
N MET A 157 -4.28 -3.77 -12.76
CA MET A 157 -3.50 -4.91 -13.27
C MET A 157 -4.38 -6.06 -13.81
N TYR A 158 -5.52 -6.28 -13.19
CA TYR A 158 -6.40 -7.41 -13.44
C TYR A 158 -7.86 -6.96 -13.63
N PRO A 159 -8.16 -6.15 -14.68
CA PRO A 159 -9.46 -5.47 -14.80
C PRO A 159 -10.65 -6.42 -14.94
N ASN A 160 -10.43 -7.63 -15.49
CA ASN A 160 -11.48 -8.60 -15.79
C ASN A 160 -11.53 -9.78 -14.81
N LYS A 161 -10.73 -9.76 -13.73
CA LYS A 161 -10.71 -10.84 -12.73
C LYS A 161 -11.51 -10.47 -11.50
N LYS A 162 -12.16 -11.45 -10.90
CA LYS A 162 -12.84 -11.29 -9.60
C LYS A 162 -11.81 -11.19 -8.47
N ILE A 163 -11.95 -10.15 -7.65
CA ILE A 163 -11.11 -9.90 -6.49
C ILE A 163 -11.83 -10.40 -5.24
N THR A 164 -11.27 -11.43 -4.60
CA THR A 164 -11.66 -11.88 -3.26
C THR A 164 -10.69 -11.27 -2.26
N LEU A 165 -11.20 -10.40 -1.42
CA LEU A 165 -10.45 -9.70 -0.37
C LEU A 165 -10.74 -10.34 0.98
N VAL A 166 -9.71 -10.91 1.61
CA VAL A 166 -9.73 -11.34 3.02
C VAL A 166 -9.07 -10.27 3.85
N PHE A 167 -9.86 -9.61 4.68
CA PHE A 167 -9.36 -8.52 5.53
C PHE A 167 -9.41 -8.89 7.01
N GLN A 168 -8.29 -8.70 7.71
CA GLN A 168 -8.23 -8.80 9.17
C GLN A 168 -8.23 -7.39 9.77
N PRO A 169 -9.32 -6.94 10.42
CA PRO A 169 -9.32 -5.69 11.15
C PRO A 169 -8.27 -5.70 12.26
N HIS A 170 -7.58 -4.57 12.45
CA HIS A 170 -6.50 -4.43 13.41
C HIS A 170 -6.77 -3.25 14.33
N LEU A 171 -6.80 -3.48 15.65
CA LEU A 171 -7.18 -2.56 16.73
C LEU A 171 -8.68 -2.25 16.77
N TYR A 172 -9.25 -2.35 17.99
CA TYR A 172 -10.65 -1.99 18.23
C TYR A 172 -10.91 -0.51 17.97
N SER A 173 -10.01 0.36 18.45
CA SER A 173 -10.14 1.81 18.27
C SER A 173 -10.16 2.21 16.79
N ARG A 174 -9.24 1.69 16.00
CA ARG A 174 -9.18 1.97 14.56
C ARG A 174 -10.42 1.46 13.83
N THR A 175 -10.85 0.23 14.15
CA THR A 175 -12.04 -0.36 13.54
C THR A 175 -13.28 0.48 13.84
N ARG A 176 -13.43 0.97 15.08
CA ARG A 176 -14.51 1.88 15.48
C ARG A 176 -14.44 3.22 14.74
N ASP A 177 -13.26 3.86 14.79
CA ASP A 177 -13.09 5.25 14.34
C ASP A 177 -13.20 5.39 12.81
N PHE A 178 -12.82 4.35 12.05
CA PHE A 178 -12.86 4.32 10.59
C PHE A 178 -13.86 3.29 10.04
N GLY A 179 -14.86 2.89 10.81
CA GLY A 179 -15.77 1.81 10.41
C GLY A 179 -16.56 2.09 9.13
N ASP A 180 -16.98 3.32 8.90
CA ASP A 180 -17.72 3.71 7.69
C ASP A 180 -16.80 3.76 6.47
N GLU A 181 -15.59 4.29 6.62
CA GLU A 181 -14.57 4.33 5.56
C GLU A 181 -14.08 2.92 5.20
N PHE A 182 -13.90 2.04 6.21
CA PHE A 182 -13.63 0.63 5.94
C PHE A 182 -14.76 -0.02 5.16
N ALA A 183 -16.01 0.19 5.57
CA ALA A 183 -17.15 -0.37 4.86
C ALA A 183 -17.23 0.11 3.41
N GLU A 184 -16.96 1.39 3.15
CA GLU A 184 -16.94 1.95 1.80
C GLU A 184 -15.85 1.30 0.93
N VAL A 185 -14.62 1.21 1.43
CA VAL A 185 -13.51 0.68 0.63
C VAL A 185 -13.62 -0.82 0.42
N LEU A 186 -14.05 -1.59 1.43
CA LEU A 186 -14.18 -3.04 1.34
C LEU A 186 -15.26 -3.48 0.35
N ARG A 187 -16.31 -2.67 0.12
CA ARG A 187 -17.32 -2.90 -0.95
C ARG A 187 -16.75 -2.83 -2.36
N LYS A 188 -15.54 -2.28 -2.56
CA LYS A 188 -14.92 -2.16 -3.91
C LYS A 188 -14.32 -3.49 -4.39
N ALA A 189 -14.13 -4.47 -3.52
CA ALA A 189 -13.82 -5.85 -3.90
C ALA A 189 -15.09 -6.55 -4.42
N ASP A 190 -14.92 -7.55 -5.31
CA ASP A 190 -16.05 -8.33 -5.80
C ASP A 190 -16.59 -9.27 -4.71
N GLN A 191 -15.74 -9.69 -3.79
CA GLN A 191 -16.07 -10.49 -2.63
C GLN A 191 -15.20 -10.07 -1.46
N THR A 192 -15.81 -9.83 -0.30
CA THR A 192 -15.12 -9.50 0.94
C THR A 192 -15.39 -10.56 1.98
N VAL A 193 -14.32 -10.98 2.65
CA VAL A 193 -14.34 -11.89 3.80
C VAL A 193 -13.60 -11.22 4.94
N LEU A 194 -14.14 -11.24 6.15
CA LEU A 194 -13.46 -10.73 7.32
C LEU A 194 -12.92 -11.87 8.18
N LEU A 195 -11.74 -11.67 8.74
CA LEU A 195 -11.25 -12.49 9.86
C LEU A 195 -11.61 -11.84 11.19
N ASP A 196 -11.50 -12.63 12.26
CA ASP A 196 -11.59 -12.10 13.62
C ASP A 196 -10.65 -10.91 13.80
N LEU A 197 -11.13 -9.87 14.48
CA LEU A 197 -10.36 -8.66 14.75
C LEU A 197 -9.10 -9.00 15.57
N TYR A 198 -7.96 -8.48 15.11
CA TYR A 198 -6.70 -8.63 15.83
C TYR A 198 -6.51 -7.45 16.82
N PRO A 199 -6.55 -7.72 18.13
CA PRO A 199 -6.59 -6.68 19.16
C PRO A 199 -5.24 -5.99 19.38
N ALA A 200 -4.11 -6.63 19.01
CA ALA A 200 -2.75 -6.25 19.39
C ALA A 200 -2.61 -6.01 20.90
N ARG A 201 -2.50 -4.75 21.32
CA ARG A 201 -2.34 -4.37 22.76
C ARG A 201 -3.60 -3.75 23.36
N GLU A 202 -4.67 -3.64 22.59
CA GLU A 202 -5.89 -3.02 23.07
C GLU A 202 -6.78 -4.00 23.83
N LYS A 203 -7.54 -3.45 24.78
CA LYS A 203 -8.63 -4.17 25.41
C LYS A 203 -9.86 -4.13 24.50
N PRO A 204 -10.71 -5.16 24.54
CA PRO A 204 -11.96 -5.15 23.80
C PRO A 204 -12.80 -3.90 24.07
N ILE A 205 -13.38 -3.34 23.01
CA ILE A 205 -14.37 -2.26 23.07
C ILE A 205 -15.73 -2.92 22.82
N GLU A 206 -16.67 -2.71 23.75
CA GLU A 206 -18.01 -3.31 23.65
C GLU A 206 -18.70 -2.94 22.35
N GLY A 207 -19.25 -3.94 21.67
CA GLY A 207 -19.96 -3.77 20.39
C GLY A 207 -19.05 -3.55 19.17
N ILE A 208 -17.72 -3.59 19.32
CA ILE A 208 -16.79 -3.43 18.20
C ILE A 208 -16.05 -4.74 17.96
N ASP A 209 -16.34 -5.37 16.84
CA ASP A 209 -15.71 -6.59 16.36
C ASP A 209 -15.83 -6.69 14.82
N SER A 210 -15.41 -7.81 14.25
CA SER A 210 -15.53 -8.04 12.80
C SER A 210 -16.98 -8.23 12.35
N PHE A 211 -17.89 -8.71 13.19
CA PHE A 211 -19.32 -8.80 12.86
C PHE A 211 -19.96 -7.41 12.79
N TRP A 212 -19.58 -6.51 13.72
CA TRP A 212 -19.99 -5.13 13.65
C TRP A 212 -19.53 -4.46 12.34
N LEU A 213 -18.27 -4.67 11.93
CA LEU A 213 -17.78 -4.14 10.65
C LEU A 213 -18.49 -4.76 9.46
N ALA A 214 -18.72 -6.08 9.47
CA ALA A 214 -19.47 -6.78 8.43
C ALA A 214 -20.88 -6.19 8.25
N SER A 215 -21.55 -5.85 9.37
CA SER A 215 -22.87 -5.23 9.35
C SER A 215 -22.92 -3.84 8.70
N LYS A 216 -21.79 -3.13 8.69
CA LYS A 216 -21.64 -1.85 8.00
C LYS A 216 -21.40 -2.01 6.50
N ILE A 217 -20.73 -3.10 6.10
CA ILE A 217 -20.44 -3.37 4.69
C ILE A 217 -21.73 -3.82 3.97
N ASP A 218 -22.30 -4.95 4.36
CA ASP A 218 -23.59 -5.44 3.92
C ASP A 218 -24.09 -6.51 4.91
N LYS A 219 -25.26 -6.31 5.47
CA LYS A 219 -25.83 -7.21 6.49
C LYS A 219 -26.07 -8.65 6.02
N SER A 220 -26.12 -8.89 4.72
CA SER A 220 -26.56 -10.19 4.16
C SER A 220 -25.43 -11.05 3.60
N SER A 221 -24.21 -10.53 3.38
CA SER A 221 -23.26 -11.19 2.48
C SER A 221 -21.79 -11.21 2.88
N VAL A 222 -21.36 -10.53 3.96
CA VAL A 222 -19.95 -10.53 4.36
C VAL A 222 -19.71 -11.55 5.49
N PRO A 223 -19.10 -12.71 5.16
CA PRO A 223 -18.80 -13.71 6.16
C PRO A 223 -17.64 -13.26 7.07
N VAL A 224 -17.72 -13.68 8.34
CA VAL A 224 -16.66 -13.51 9.33
C VAL A 224 -16.18 -14.89 9.75
N TYR A 225 -14.90 -15.15 9.63
CA TYR A 225 -14.30 -16.44 9.92
C TYR A 225 -13.08 -16.33 10.83
N ASN A 226 -12.79 -17.39 11.55
CA ASN A 226 -11.45 -17.61 12.05
C ASN A 226 -10.56 -18.21 10.94
N LYS A 227 -9.25 -18.32 11.18
CA LYS A 227 -8.29 -18.77 10.18
C LYS A 227 -8.58 -20.18 9.62
N SER A 228 -9.01 -21.12 10.48
CA SER A 228 -9.32 -22.49 10.05
C SER A 228 -10.62 -22.56 9.23
N GLN A 229 -11.61 -21.76 9.57
CA GLN A 229 -12.86 -21.66 8.80
C GLN A 229 -12.61 -21.00 7.43
N LEU A 230 -11.74 -19.99 7.36
CA LEU A 230 -11.35 -19.36 6.09
C LEU A 230 -10.77 -20.37 5.11
N MET A 231 -9.85 -21.23 5.56
CA MET A 231 -9.24 -22.24 4.69
C MET A 231 -10.30 -23.20 4.11
N ASN A 232 -11.26 -23.62 4.91
CA ASN A 232 -12.36 -24.44 4.43
C ASN A 232 -13.23 -23.71 3.42
N TYR A 233 -13.59 -22.46 3.72
CA TYR A 233 -14.36 -21.61 2.80
C TYR A 233 -13.68 -21.43 1.45
N LEU A 234 -12.38 -21.12 1.44
CA LEU A 234 -11.62 -20.89 0.20
C LEU A 234 -11.49 -22.16 -0.67
N LYS A 235 -11.59 -23.38 -0.09
CA LYS A 235 -11.58 -24.64 -0.83
C LYS A 235 -12.85 -24.83 -1.68
N ASP A 236 -13.95 -24.28 -1.24
CA ASP A 236 -15.25 -24.40 -1.92
C ASP A 236 -15.51 -23.25 -2.90
N GLU A 237 -14.63 -22.23 -2.93
CA GLU A 237 -14.80 -21.04 -3.75
C GLU A 237 -13.87 -21.02 -4.97
N LYS A 238 -14.42 -20.53 -6.09
CA LYS A 238 -13.60 -20.25 -7.29
C LYS A 238 -12.99 -18.86 -7.17
N VAL A 239 -11.74 -18.79 -6.73
CA VAL A 239 -10.98 -17.55 -6.55
C VAL A 239 -10.09 -17.30 -7.76
N GLU A 240 -10.11 -16.08 -8.31
CA GLU A 240 -9.23 -15.66 -9.42
C GLU A 240 -8.09 -14.74 -8.94
N VAL A 241 -8.40 -13.79 -8.04
CA VAL A 241 -7.43 -12.96 -7.34
C VAL A 241 -7.74 -13.03 -5.86
N LEU A 242 -6.83 -13.58 -5.08
CA LEU A 242 -6.88 -13.61 -3.63
C LEU A 242 -6.01 -12.49 -3.06
N LEU A 243 -6.60 -11.68 -2.19
CA LEU A 243 -5.87 -10.70 -1.39
C LEU A 243 -6.00 -11.05 0.08
N THR A 244 -4.88 -11.22 0.79
CA THR A 244 -4.85 -11.24 2.27
C THR A 244 -4.33 -9.90 2.76
N VAL A 245 -5.12 -9.20 3.59
CA VAL A 245 -4.88 -7.80 3.92
C VAL A 245 -5.05 -7.57 5.41
N GLY A 246 -4.07 -6.91 6.04
CA GLY A 246 -4.12 -6.51 7.43
C GLY A 246 -2.77 -6.49 8.14
N ALA A 247 -2.66 -5.75 9.24
CA ALA A 247 -1.45 -5.62 10.06
C ALA A 247 -1.37 -6.63 11.22
N GLY A 248 -2.39 -7.47 11.35
CA GLY A 248 -2.44 -8.53 12.36
C GLY A 248 -1.63 -9.77 11.95
N ASP A 249 -2.05 -10.90 12.47
CA ASP A 249 -1.42 -12.20 12.25
C ASP A 249 -2.00 -12.99 11.07
N ILE A 250 -2.68 -12.31 10.14
CA ILE A 250 -3.22 -12.90 8.91
C ILE A 250 -2.11 -13.51 8.04
N ASP A 251 -0.90 -12.97 8.09
CA ASP A 251 0.27 -13.46 7.35
C ASP A 251 0.69 -14.87 7.75
N THR A 252 0.28 -15.36 8.89
CA THR A 252 0.50 -16.77 9.28
C THR A 252 -0.21 -17.77 8.38
N LEU A 253 -1.23 -17.30 7.61
CA LEU A 253 -1.92 -18.11 6.60
C LEU A 253 -1.16 -18.22 5.27
N VAL A 254 -0.21 -17.33 5.00
CA VAL A 254 0.47 -17.26 3.70
C VAL A 254 1.12 -18.60 3.29
N PRO A 255 1.88 -19.28 4.15
CA PRO A 255 2.49 -20.57 3.76
C PRO A 255 1.45 -21.65 3.43
N GLU A 256 0.35 -21.72 4.18
CA GLU A 256 -0.71 -22.69 3.95
C GLU A 256 -1.47 -22.39 2.65
N LEU A 257 -1.76 -21.12 2.38
CA LEU A 257 -2.41 -20.68 1.15
C LEU A 257 -1.54 -20.95 -0.07
N ILE A 258 -0.23 -20.68 0.00
CA ILE A 258 0.70 -21.00 -1.08
C ILE A 258 0.67 -22.51 -1.34
N SER A 259 0.86 -23.33 -0.31
CA SER A 259 0.86 -24.79 -0.45
C SER A 259 -0.45 -25.37 -1.00
N TYR A 260 -1.59 -24.70 -0.72
CA TYR A 260 -2.88 -25.15 -1.21
C TYR A 260 -3.12 -24.81 -2.69
N TYR A 261 -2.64 -23.64 -3.14
CA TYR A 261 -2.90 -23.15 -4.50
C TYR A 261 -1.76 -23.45 -5.50
N GLU A 262 -0.57 -23.85 -5.06
CA GLU A 262 0.50 -24.37 -5.95
C GLU A 262 0.16 -25.77 -6.50
#